data_014445893fbe74a94a44beb0386b4078
#
_entry.id   014445893fbe74a94a44beb0386b4078
#
_cell.length_a   1.000
_cell.length_b   1.000
_cell.length_c   1.000
_cell.angle_alpha   90.00
_cell.angle_beta   90.00
_cell.angle_gamma   90.00
#
_symmetry.space_group_name_H-M   'P 1'
#
loop_
_entity.id
_entity.type
_entity.pdbx_description
1 polymer ?
#
loop_
_entity_poly.entity_id
_entity_poly.type
_entity_poly.pdbx_seq_one_letter_code
_entity_poly.pdbx_strand_id
1 'polypeptide(L)'
;RLKEAMELKGLKQADVIRLAQPFGEPVGIRIGKSHMSQYVSGKTEPRRDILKVLAQALEVDYLWLEGDDVAMTADSHPAKEQQSKNSWSIGEDGMRTFNKSSKLDNVLYDVRGPVVEEAKRMEDAGMHVLKLNIGNPAPFGFRTPEEVIFDMRQQLTECEGYSDSKGLFSARKAIMQYAQLKNLPNVTINDIYTGNGVSELINLSMQALLDEGDEILIPSPDYPLWTATATLAGGKVVHYICDEQAEWYPDMDDIKKKITDRTKAIVLINPNNPTGALYPKEVLMEIVKIAREHQLIIFSDEIYDRLVMDGEEHISIASLAPDLFCVTFSGLSKSHMIAGFRIGWMILSGAKDKAK
;
A
#
# COMPACT_ATOMS: atom_id res chain seq x y z
N ARG A 1 31.06 -13.53 10.17
CA ARG A 1 30.31 -13.99 11.37
C ARG A 1 29.50 -15.27 11.11
N LEU A 2 28.96 -15.51 9.91
CA LEU A 2 28.24 -16.74 9.60
C LEU A 2 29.09 -18.00 9.83
N LYS A 3 30.35 -17.99 9.37
CA LYS A 3 31.30 -19.06 9.59
C LYS A 3 31.63 -19.26 11.08
N GLU A 4 31.81 -18.18 11.81
CA GLU A 4 32.05 -18.16 13.25
C GLU A 4 30.88 -18.78 14.03
N ALA A 5 29.64 -18.38 13.72
CA ALA A 5 28.44 -18.97 14.34
C ALA A 5 28.33 -20.47 14.09
N MET A 6 28.65 -20.91 12.88
CA MET A 6 28.65 -22.33 12.54
C MET A 6 29.72 -23.14 13.33
N GLU A 7 30.93 -22.60 13.44
CA GLU A 7 32.03 -23.22 14.16
C GLU A 7 31.70 -23.34 15.65
N LEU A 8 31.19 -22.29 16.27
CA LEU A 8 30.81 -22.29 17.69
C LEU A 8 29.68 -23.28 18.01
N LYS A 9 28.78 -23.49 17.08
CA LYS A 9 27.65 -24.45 17.24
C LYS A 9 27.95 -25.85 16.70
N GLY A 10 29.13 -26.08 16.14
CA GLY A 10 29.52 -27.36 15.56
C GLY A 10 28.70 -27.78 14.34
N LEU A 11 28.11 -26.83 13.61
CA LEU A 11 27.22 -27.11 12.51
C LEU A 11 27.95 -27.05 11.15
N LYS A 12 27.61 -28.00 10.27
CA LYS A 12 28.04 -27.97 8.86
C LYS A 12 27.04 -27.17 8.02
N GLN A 13 27.46 -26.73 6.84
CA GLN A 13 26.60 -25.99 5.90
C GLN A 13 25.27 -26.71 5.60
N ALA A 14 25.30 -28.05 5.50
CA ALA A 14 24.10 -28.85 5.26
C ALA A 14 23.12 -28.80 6.44
N ASP A 15 23.62 -28.72 7.67
CA ASP A 15 22.80 -28.63 8.87
C ASP A 15 22.11 -27.26 8.94
N VAL A 16 22.84 -26.18 8.64
CA VAL A 16 22.29 -24.83 8.62
C VAL A 16 21.21 -24.68 7.54
N ILE A 17 21.41 -25.26 6.35
CA ILE A 17 20.39 -25.27 5.27
C ILE A 17 19.13 -25.97 5.76
N ARG A 18 19.25 -27.12 6.43
CA ARG A 18 18.10 -27.86 6.98
C ARG A 18 17.39 -27.07 8.08
N LEU A 19 18.14 -26.46 8.99
CA LEU A 19 17.60 -25.64 10.09
C LEU A 19 16.94 -24.36 9.60
N ALA A 20 17.41 -23.80 8.48
CA ALA A 20 16.86 -22.58 7.87
C ALA A 20 15.53 -22.83 7.11
N GLN A 21 15.27 -24.06 6.68
CA GLN A 21 14.10 -24.40 5.87
C GLN A 21 12.76 -24.01 6.54
N PRO A 22 12.47 -24.34 7.81
CA PRO A 22 11.21 -23.98 8.46
C PRO A 22 10.98 -22.47 8.56
N PHE A 23 12.05 -21.68 8.61
CA PHE A 23 11.98 -20.21 8.71
C PHE A 23 11.95 -19.53 7.34
N GLY A 24 12.49 -20.17 6.31
CA GLY A 24 12.54 -19.66 4.95
C GLY A 24 11.28 -19.96 4.13
N GLU A 25 10.68 -21.14 4.27
CA GLU A 25 9.50 -21.56 3.53
C GLU A 25 8.31 -20.59 3.65
N PRO A 26 7.94 -20.10 4.84
CA PRO A 26 6.83 -19.17 5.00
C PRO A 26 7.02 -17.82 4.31
N VAL A 27 8.26 -17.43 4.05
CA VAL A 27 8.64 -16.15 3.42
C VAL A 27 9.20 -16.35 1.99
N GLY A 28 9.06 -17.54 1.43
CA GLY A 28 9.48 -17.85 0.05
C GLY A 28 11.00 -17.92 -0.16
N ILE A 29 11.80 -18.02 0.92
CA ILE A 29 13.26 -18.05 0.85
C ILE A 29 13.76 -19.52 0.88
N ARG A 30 14.50 -19.91 -0.16
CA ARG A 30 15.20 -21.21 -0.23
C ARG A 30 16.69 -21.00 -0.35
N ILE A 31 17.46 -21.52 0.61
CA ILE A 31 18.92 -21.44 0.64
C ILE A 31 19.48 -22.74 0.10
N GLY A 32 20.04 -22.72 -1.10
CA GLY A 32 20.68 -23.88 -1.71
C GLY A 32 22.15 -24.02 -1.30
N LYS A 33 22.75 -25.20 -1.53
CA LYS A 33 24.15 -25.50 -1.21
C LYS A 33 25.14 -24.50 -1.83
N SER A 34 24.90 -24.08 -3.07
CA SER A 34 25.74 -23.12 -3.78
C SER A 34 25.72 -21.75 -3.09
N HIS A 35 24.54 -21.24 -2.75
CA HIS A 35 24.38 -19.96 -2.05
C HIS A 35 25.04 -20.01 -0.67
N MET A 36 24.80 -21.08 0.10
CA MET A 36 25.39 -21.25 1.43
C MET A 36 26.92 -21.24 1.38
N SER A 37 27.51 -21.94 0.41
CA SER A 37 28.96 -21.95 0.19
C SER A 37 29.53 -20.58 -0.13
N GLN A 38 28.83 -19.79 -0.94
CA GLN A 38 29.23 -18.42 -1.27
C GLN A 38 29.14 -17.48 -0.06
N TYR A 39 28.11 -17.60 0.75
CA TYR A 39 27.95 -16.82 1.97
C TYR A 39 29.02 -17.13 3.02
N VAL A 40 29.29 -18.41 3.26
CA VAL A 40 30.34 -18.85 4.22
C VAL A 40 31.74 -18.48 3.76
N SER A 41 32.01 -18.48 2.45
CA SER A 41 33.31 -18.08 1.88
C SER A 41 33.47 -16.55 1.73
N GLY A 42 32.43 -15.77 2.00
CA GLY A 42 32.45 -14.30 1.82
C GLY A 42 32.47 -13.83 0.36
N LYS A 43 32.21 -14.74 -0.60
CA LYS A 43 32.12 -14.38 -2.02
C LYS A 43 30.90 -13.52 -2.34
N THR A 44 29.83 -13.70 -1.58
CA THR A 44 28.57 -12.97 -1.74
C THR A 44 28.01 -12.71 -0.36
N GLU A 45 27.56 -11.51 -0.12
CA GLU A 45 26.84 -11.17 1.12
C GLU A 45 25.36 -11.56 0.99
N PRO A 46 24.78 -12.25 1.99
CA PRO A 46 23.37 -12.55 2.00
C PRO A 46 22.56 -11.26 2.14
N ARG A 47 21.44 -11.16 1.44
CA ARG A 47 20.48 -10.07 1.66
C ARG A 47 19.88 -10.14 3.07
N ARG A 48 19.36 -9.02 3.56
CA ARG A 48 18.82 -8.90 4.93
C ARG A 48 17.72 -9.90 5.26
N ASP A 49 16.86 -10.23 4.30
CA ASP A 49 15.83 -11.25 4.45
C ASP A 49 16.43 -12.65 4.68
N ILE A 50 17.49 -12.97 3.93
CA ILE A 50 18.23 -14.23 4.10
C ILE A 50 19.01 -14.24 5.41
N LEU A 51 19.61 -13.11 5.80
CA LEU A 51 20.31 -12.99 7.10
C LEU A 51 19.36 -13.24 8.27
N LYS A 52 18.13 -12.75 8.23
CA LYS A 52 17.12 -13.00 9.26
C LYS A 52 16.78 -14.49 9.39
N VAL A 53 16.60 -15.17 8.27
CA VAL A 53 16.34 -16.62 8.24
C VAL A 53 17.54 -17.40 8.79
N LEU A 54 18.76 -17.01 8.43
CA LEU A 54 19.99 -17.63 8.95
C LEU A 54 20.20 -17.37 10.45
N ALA A 55 19.89 -16.16 10.89
CA ALA A 55 19.98 -15.80 12.32
C ALA A 55 19.01 -16.63 13.17
N GLN A 56 17.78 -16.80 12.71
CA GLN A 56 16.80 -17.70 13.38
C GLN A 56 17.26 -19.15 13.40
N ALA A 57 17.76 -19.65 12.26
CA ALA A 57 18.25 -21.03 12.15
C ALA A 57 19.48 -21.31 13.04
N LEU A 58 20.29 -20.30 13.27
CA LEU A 58 21.50 -20.36 14.08
C LEU A 58 21.27 -19.90 15.54
N GLU A 59 20.05 -19.44 15.88
CA GLU A 59 19.73 -18.87 17.19
C GLU A 59 20.76 -17.82 17.63
N VAL A 60 21.07 -16.88 16.72
CA VAL A 60 21.97 -15.76 16.96
C VAL A 60 21.25 -14.45 16.70
N ASP A 61 21.77 -13.36 17.25
CA ASP A 61 21.24 -12.04 16.96
C ASP A 61 21.49 -11.68 15.49
N TYR A 62 20.47 -11.19 14.82
CA TYR A 62 20.53 -10.86 13.40
C TYR A 62 21.47 -9.69 13.13
N LEU A 63 21.52 -8.66 14.02
CA LEU A 63 22.43 -7.51 13.89
C LEU A 63 23.88 -7.96 14.10
N TRP A 64 24.11 -8.90 15.05
CA TRP A 64 25.42 -9.50 15.17
C TRP A 64 25.84 -10.24 13.89
N LEU A 65 24.93 -10.98 13.28
CA LEU A 65 25.24 -11.71 12.04
C LEU A 65 25.48 -10.73 10.85
N GLU A 66 24.80 -9.60 10.82
CA GLU A 66 24.97 -8.52 9.82
C GLU A 66 26.32 -7.80 9.99
N GLY A 67 26.89 -7.78 11.19
CA GLY A 67 28.22 -7.21 11.43
C GLY A 67 28.30 -6.19 12.55
N ASP A 68 27.18 -5.86 13.20
CA ASP A 68 27.10 -4.89 14.27
C ASP A 68 27.80 -5.38 15.55
N ASP A 69 28.25 -4.45 16.38
CA ASP A 69 28.92 -4.74 17.66
C ASP A 69 27.89 -4.98 18.78
N VAL A 70 27.17 -6.10 18.66
CA VAL A 70 26.17 -6.59 19.61
C VAL A 70 26.53 -8.00 20.05
N ALA A 71 25.94 -8.49 21.16
CA ALA A 71 26.18 -9.86 21.61
C ALA A 71 25.67 -10.90 20.60
N MET A 72 26.43 -11.97 20.40
CA MET A 72 26.11 -13.05 19.44
C MET A 72 24.81 -13.78 19.76
N THR A 73 24.55 -14.06 21.04
CA THR A 73 23.31 -14.67 21.49
C THR A 73 22.40 -13.57 22.00
N ALA A 74 21.22 -13.48 21.43
CA ALA A 74 20.15 -12.77 22.11
C ALA A 74 19.89 -13.57 23.39
N ASP A 75 20.31 -13.03 24.54
CA ASP A 75 19.87 -13.56 25.83
C ASP A 75 18.36 -13.74 25.73
N SER A 76 17.89 -14.95 26.07
CA SER A 76 16.49 -15.31 26.07
C SER A 76 15.73 -14.20 26.80
N HIS A 77 15.21 -13.24 26.05
CA HIS A 77 14.33 -12.25 26.64
C HIS A 77 13.14 -13.03 27.23
N PRO A 78 12.91 -12.95 28.55
CA PRO A 78 11.67 -13.43 29.11
C PRO A 78 10.54 -12.78 28.30
N ALA A 79 9.48 -13.55 28.07
CA ALA A 79 8.29 -13.09 27.36
C ALA A 79 8.03 -11.63 27.74
N LYS A 80 8.20 -10.72 26.77
CA LYS A 80 8.02 -9.30 27.03
C LYS A 80 6.58 -9.11 27.46
N GLU A 81 6.37 -8.98 28.78
CA GLU A 81 5.27 -8.19 29.27
C GLU A 81 5.15 -6.96 28.35
N GLN A 82 3.93 -6.65 27.95
CA GLN A 82 3.59 -5.42 27.25
C GLN A 82 3.98 -4.20 28.11
N GLN A 83 5.28 -3.94 28.20
CA GLN A 83 5.73 -2.61 28.59
C GLN A 83 5.36 -1.71 27.43
N SER A 84 4.49 -0.76 27.67
CA SER A 84 4.26 0.36 26.78
C SER A 84 5.63 0.88 26.38
N LYS A 85 6.02 0.66 25.12
CA LYS A 85 7.26 1.22 24.58
C LYS A 85 7.11 2.72 24.67
N ASN A 86 7.73 3.35 25.66
CA ASN A 86 7.79 4.79 25.72
C ASN A 86 8.42 5.26 24.42
N SER A 87 7.75 6.15 23.71
CA SER A 87 8.25 6.77 22.48
C SER A 87 9.43 7.71 22.74
N TRP A 88 10.05 7.61 23.91
CA TRP A 88 11.19 8.41 24.33
C TRP A 88 12.12 7.60 25.24
N SER A 89 13.40 7.96 25.27
CA SER A 89 14.42 7.45 26.18
C SER A 89 15.12 8.64 26.86
N ILE A 90 15.81 8.38 27.96
CA ILE A 90 16.68 9.39 28.60
C ILE A 90 18.09 9.09 28.14
N GLY A 91 18.73 10.06 27.49
CA GLY A 91 20.15 10.00 27.10
C GLY A 91 21.08 10.08 28.31
N GLU A 92 22.39 9.84 28.12
CA GLU A 92 23.42 9.93 29.15
C GLU A 92 23.52 11.35 29.75
N ASP A 93 23.10 12.37 29.02
CA ASP A 93 23.01 13.76 29.41
C ASP A 93 21.77 14.08 30.27
N GLY A 94 20.94 13.09 30.59
CA GLY A 94 19.70 13.27 31.33
C GLY A 94 18.54 13.89 30.50
N MET A 95 18.76 14.13 29.21
CA MET A 95 17.74 14.67 28.31
C MET A 95 16.87 13.58 27.70
N ARG A 96 15.60 13.92 27.43
CA ARG A 96 14.71 13.01 26.72
C ARG A 96 15.02 13.02 25.22
N THR A 97 15.23 11.83 24.67
CA THR A 97 15.25 11.62 23.22
C THR A 97 13.92 11.03 22.77
N PHE A 98 13.37 11.54 21.68
CA PHE A 98 12.09 11.11 21.16
C PHE A 98 12.33 10.23 19.94
N ASN A 99 11.80 9.00 19.99
CA ASN A 99 11.85 8.07 18.86
C ASN A 99 10.57 8.20 18.02
N LYS A 100 10.66 7.89 16.74
CA LYS A 100 9.47 7.76 15.90
C LYS A 100 8.55 6.65 16.46
N SER A 101 7.25 6.77 16.20
CA SER A 101 6.29 5.74 16.61
C SER A 101 6.67 4.37 16.04
N SER A 102 6.56 3.32 16.84
CA SER A 102 6.75 1.94 16.38
C SER A 102 5.75 1.52 15.28
N LYS A 103 4.64 2.21 15.12
CA LYS A 103 3.73 2.03 13.98
C LYS A 103 4.41 2.27 12.63
N LEU A 104 5.48 3.06 12.60
CA LEU A 104 6.24 3.38 11.39
C LEU A 104 7.33 2.34 11.05
N ASP A 105 7.61 1.38 11.92
CA ASP A 105 8.71 0.42 11.73
C ASP A 105 8.52 -0.47 10.48
N ASN A 106 7.28 -0.74 10.11
CA ASN A 106 6.92 -1.56 8.96
C ASN A 106 6.21 -0.79 7.84
N VAL A 107 6.20 0.55 7.90
CA VAL A 107 5.59 1.37 6.86
C VAL A 107 6.61 1.70 5.79
N LEU A 108 6.52 1.03 4.66
CA LEU A 108 7.37 1.26 3.49
C LEU A 108 6.64 2.22 2.53
N TYR A 109 6.62 3.50 2.87
CA TYR A 109 6.15 4.56 1.99
C TYR A 109 7.33 5.45 1.60
N ASP A 110 8.33 4.85 0.99
CA ASP A 110 9.50 5.57 0.50
C ASP A 110 9.47 5.65 -1.03
N VAL A 111 8.87 6.72 -1.53
CA VAL A 111 8.92 7.09 -2.95
C VAL A 111 10.24 7.81 -3.30
N ARG A 112 11.16 7.93 -2.35
CA ARG A 112 12.40 8.70 -2.50
C ARG A 112 13.63 7.83 -2.57
N GLY A 113 13.74 6.73 -2.08
CA GLY A 113 14.83 5.76 -2.05
C GLY A 113 16.13 6.05 -2.87
N PRO A 114 17.05 5.11 -2.92
CA PRO A 114 18.38 5.31 -3.53
C PRO A 114 18.35 5.76 -4.99
N VAL A 115 17.30 5.37 -5.73
CA VAL A 115 17.14 5.76 -7.15
C VAL A 115 16.90 7.27 -7.30
N VAL A 116 16.12 7.87 -6.39
CA VAL A 116 15.85 9.32 -6.44
C VAL A 116 17.07 10.11 -6.01
N GLU A 117 17.82 9.62 -5.02
CA GLU A 117 19.07 10.24 -4.58
C GLU A 117 20.12 10.21 -5.70
N GLU A 118 20.25 9.08 -6.41
CA GLU A 118 21.15 8.98 -7.54
C GLU A 118 20.71 9.87 -8.73
N ALA A 119 19.40 9.92 -9.02
CA ALA A 119 18.86 10.83 -10.03
C ALA A 119 19.22 12.30 -9.70
N LYS A 120 19.07 12.69 -8.42
CA LYS A 120 19.44 14.03 -7.98
C LYS A 120 20.94 14.27 -8.13
N ARG A 121 21.79 13.32 -7.74
CA ARG A 121 23.24 13.42 -7.92
C ARG A 121 23.64 13.62 -9.39
N MET A 122 22.96 12.91 -10.29
CA MET A 122 23.17 13.06 -11.76
C MET A 122 22.75 14.46 -12.23
N GLU A 123 21.61 14.97 -11.77
CA GLU A 123 21.14 16.32 -12.10
C GLU A 123 22.11 17.39 -11.58
N ASP A 124 22.58 17.26 -10.33
CA ASP A 124 23.57 18.15 -9.73
C ASP A 124 24.91 18.14 -10.50
N ALA A 125 25.23 17.04 -11.16
CA ALA A 125 26.38 16.91 -12.07
C ALA A 125 26.10 17.44 -13.50
N GLY A 126 24.94 18.05 -13.74
CA GLY A 126 24.57 18.65 -15.04
C GLY A 126 23.97 17.68 -16.05
N MET A 127 23.65 16.45 -15.65
CA MET A 127 22.96 15.48 -16.53
C MET A 127 21.46 15.71 -16.50
N HIS A 128 20.80 15.55 -17.64
CA HIS A 128 19.35 15.61 -17.74
C HIS A 128 18.74 14.24 -17.38
N VAL A 129 17.92 14.18 -16.32
CA VAL A 129 17.20 12.98 -15.91
C VAL A 129 15.73 13.11 -16.26
N LEU A 130 15.20 12.23 -17.10
CA LEU A 130 13.79 12.16 -17.41
C LEU A 130 13.05 11.40 -16.31
N LYS A 131 12.24 12.12 -15.50
CA LYS A 131 11.51 11.57 -14.37
C LYS A 131 10.15 11.04 -14.80
N LEU A 132 10.01 9.72 -14.89
CA LEU A 132 8.77 9.01 -15.25
C LEU A 132 8.15 8.23 -14.07
N ASN A 133 8.71 8.38 -12.89
CA ASN A 133 8.36 7.63 -11.67
C ASN A 133 7.09 8.14 -10.96
N ILE A 134 6.59 9.32 -11.31
CA ILE A 134 5.40 9.92 -10.72
C ILE A 134 4.48 10.39 -11.85
N GLY A 135 3.19 10.02 -11.78
CA GLY A 135 2.16 10.49 -12.71
C GLY A 135 1.86 11.98 -12.52
N ASN A 136 2.80 12.82 -12.93
CA ASN A 136 2.72 14.27 -12.87
C ASN A 136 2.98 14.88 -14.26
N PRO A 137 1.96 15.03 -15.12
CA PRO A 137 2.13 15.48 -16.49
C PRO A 137 2.42 16.98 -16.64
N ALA A 138 2.19 17.80 -15.61
CA ALA A 138 2.37 19.25 -15.67
C ALA A 138 3.81 19.68 -16.08
N PRO A 139 4.91 19.08 -15.59
CA PRO A 139 6.26 19.41 -16.05
C PRO A 139 6.53 19.13 -17.53
N PHE A 140 5.71 18.27 -18.15
CA PHE A 140 5.80 17.91 -19.57
C PHE A 140 4.92 18.79 -20.48
N GLY A 141 4.40 19.89 -19.96
CA GLY A 141 3.61 20.85 -20.75
C GLY A 141 2.12 20.55 -20.81
N PHE A 142 1.63 19.49 -20.17
CA PHE A 142 0.20 19.25 -20.06
C PHE A 142 -0.42 20.24 -19.07
N ARG A 143 -1.46 20.92 -19.50
CA ARG A 143 -2.10 21.99 -18.72
C ARG A 143 -3.51 21.59 -18.30
N THR A 144 -3.92 22.11 -17.17
CA THR A 144 -5.32 22.11 -16.73
C THR A 144 -6.17 22.86 -17.75
N PRO A 145 -7.38 22.40 -18.06
CA PRO A 145 -8.32 23.17 -18.90
C PRO A 145 -8.50 24.60 -18.39
N GLU A 146 -8.48 25.57 -19.32
CA GLU A 146 -8.55 26.99 -18.94
C GLU A 146 -9.87 27.35 -18.25
N GLU A 147 -10.95 26.66 -18.60
CA GLU A 147 -12.27 26.82 -17.98
C GLU A 147 -12.23 26.54 -16.49
N VAL A 148 -11.48 25.49 -16.06
CA VAL A 148 -11.30 25.15 -14.64
C VAL A 148 -10.53 26.26 -13.93
N ILE A 149 -9.46 26.76 -14.53
CA ILE A 149 -8.66 27.86 -13.95
C ILE A 149 -9.48 29.14 -13.85
N PHE A 150 -10.22 29.45 -14.90
CA PHE A 150 -11.08 30.63 -14.91
C PHE A 150 -12.13 30.55 -13.80
N ASP A 151 -12.86 29.45 -13.72
CA ASP A 151 -13.92 29.27 -12.71
C ASP A 151 -13.35 29.37 -11.29
N MET A 152 -12.24 28.69 -11.00
CA MET A 152 -11.57 28.80 -9.71
C MET A 152 -11.21 30.24 -9.34
N ARG A 153 -10.68 31.03 -10.28
CA ARG A 153 -10.33 32.42 -10.03
C ARG A 153 -11.55 33.27 -9.72
N GLN A 154 -12.69 33.01 -10.37
CA GLN A 154 -13.94 33.72 -10.10
C GLN A 154 -14.53 33.36 -8.73
N GLN A 155 -14.34 32.14 -8.28
CA GLN A 155 -14.94 31.62 -7.03
C GLN A 155 -14.07 31.83 -5.79
N LEU A 156 -12.84 32.35 -5.92
CA LEU A 156 -11.91 32.48 -4.78
C LEU A 156 -12.49 33.28 -3.61
N THR A 157 -13.23 34.34 -3.88
CA THR A 157 -13.86 35.19 -2.85
C THR A 157 -14.99 34.47 -2.10
N GLU A 158 -15.59 33.45 -2.70
CA GLU A 158 -16.63 32.63 -2.09
C GLU A 158 -16.07 31.49 -1.24
N CYS A 159 -14.75 31.31 -1.25
CA CYS A 159 -14.07 30.21 -0.54
C CYS A 159 -13.45 30.62 0.81
N GLU A 160 -13.76 31.81 1.33
CA GLU A 160 -13.17 32.36 2.57
C GLU A 160 -13.71 31.68 3.83
N GLY A 161 -14.93 31.16 3.80
CA GLY A 161 -15.62 30.55 4.95
C GLY A 161 -15.50 29.02 4.99
N TYR A 162 -15.82 28.45 6.16
CA TYR A 162 -15.99 27.01 6.29
C TYR A 162 -17.19 26.52 5.49
N SER A 163 -17.08 25.35 4.91
CA SER A 163 -18.18 24.63 4.24
C SER A 163 -18.64 23.41 5.03
N ASP A 164 -19.63 22.67 4.50
CA ASP A 164 -20.08 21.39 5.04
C ASP A 164 -18.89 20.40 5.11
N SER A 165 -18.79 19.63 6.19
CA SER A 165 -17.71 18.67 6.43
C SER A 165 -17.61 17.57 5.38
N LYS A 166 -18.72 17.27 4.69
CA LYS A 166 -18.75 16.34 3.56
C LYS A 166 -18.32 16.99 2.23
N GLY A 167 -18.18 18.30 2.20
CA GLY A 167 -17.88 19.12 1.03
C GLY A 167 -19.07 19.92 0.49
N LEU A 168 -18.79 20.85 -0.38
CA LEU A 168 -19.79 21.74 -1.00
C LEU A 168 -20.94 20.95 -1.63
N PHE A 169 -22.17 21.40 -1.39
CA PHE A 169 -23.36 20.76 -1.96
C PHE A 169 -23.32 20.67 -3.50
N SER A 170 -22.88 21.73 -4.18
CA SER A 170 -22.74 21.75 -5.64
C SER A 170 -21.75 20.72 -6.15
N ALA A 171 -20.61 20.58 -5.49
CA ALA A 171 -19.60 19.57 -5.82
C ALA A 171 -20.14 18.15 -5.60
N ARG A 172 -20.75 17.87 -4.44
CA ARG A 172 -21.35 16.56 -4.15
C ARG A 172 -22.48 16.22 -5.12
N LYS A 173 -23.27 17.21 -5.55
CA LYS A 173 -24.32 17.03 -6.58
C LYS A 173 -23.73 16.63 -7.91
N ALA A 174 -22.67 17.29 -8.35
CA ALA A 174 -21.96 16.94 -9.61
C ALA A 174 -21.36 15.53 -9.54
N ILE A 175 -20.75 15.15 -8.40
CA ILE A 175 -20.21 13.81 -8.17
C ILE A 175 -21.33 12.76 -8.16
N MET A 176 -22.48 13.07 -7.55
CA MET A 176 -23.66 12.18 -7.58
C MET A 176 -24.15 11.93 -9.01
N GLN A 177 -24.21 12.97 -9.84
CA GLN A 177 -24.58 12.83 -11.26
C GLN A 177 -23.55 11.95 -11.99
N TYR A 178 -22.26 12.12 -11.71
CA TYR A 178 -21.21 11.28 -12.27
C TYR A 178 -21.36 9.81 -11.82
N ALA A 179 -21.67 9.57 -10.54
CA ALA A 179 -21.96 8.22 -10.03
C ALA A 179 -23.16 7.57 -10.74
N GLN A 180 -24.20 8.36 -11.07
CA GLN A 180 -25.36 7.88 -11.84
C GLN A 180 -24.96 7.48 -13.26
N LEU A 181 -24.10 8.25 -13.94
CA LEU A 181 -23.58 7.88 -15.27
C LEU A 181 -22.79 6.58 -15.25
N LYS A 182 -22.11 6.29 -14.13
CA LYS A 182 -21.37 5.04 -13.91
C LYS A 182 -22.26 3.90 -13.37
N ASN A 183 -23.55 4.11 -13.22
CA ASN A 183 -24.51 3.14 -12.67
C ASN A 183 -24.17 2.64 -11.27
N LEU A 184 -23.58 3.47 -10.41
CA LEU A 184 -23.35 3.11 -9.03
C LEU A 184 -24.69 2.97 -8.28
N PRO A 185 -24.93 1.83 -7.61
CA PRO A 185 -26.21 1.55 -6.99
C PRO A 185 -26.40 2.32 -5.66
N ASN A 186 -27.65 2.73 -5.39
CA ASN A 186 -28.08 3.28 -4.10
C ASN A 186 -27.29 4.52 -3.62
N VAL A 187 -26.79 5.36 -4.53
CA VAL A 187 -26.05 6.58 -4.20
C VAL A 187 -26.99 7.76 -4.03
N THR A 188 -26.86 8.43 -2.92
CA THR A 188 -27.49 9.74 -2.63
C THR A 188 -26.43 10.79 -2.36
N ILE A 189 -26.81 12.04 -2.31
CA ILE A 189 -25.88 13.15 -2.03
C ILE A 189 -25.22 13.00 -0.63
N ASN A 190 -25.86 12.30 0.30
CA ASN A 190 -25.34 12.07 1.65
C ASN A 190 -24.27 10.99 1.72
N ASP A 191 -24.10 10.23 0.66
CA ASP A 191 -23.12 9.14 0.54
C ASP A 191 -21.81 9.60 -0.10
N ILE A 192 -21.68 10.92 -0.34
CA ILE A 192 -20.53 11.51 -1.04
C ILE A 192 -19.76 12.40 -0.09
N TYR A 193 -18.45 12.18 -0.06
CA TYR A 193 -17.51 12.95 0.74
C TYR A 193 -16.39 13.47 -0.17
N THR A 194 -16.12 14.76 -0.10
CA THR A 194 -14.95 15.36 -0.75
C THR A 194 -13.79 15.47 0.22
N GLY A 195 -12.58 15.44 -0.28
CA GLY A 195 -11.37 15.49 0.54
C GLY A 195 -10.19 16.12 -0.20
N ASN A 196 -9.12 16.29 0.54
CA ASN A 196 -7.86 16.86 0.09
C ASN A 196 -7.05 15.86 -0.78
N GLY A 197 -7.66 15.47 -1.90
CA GLY A 197 -7.24 14.36 -2.75
C GLY A 197 -7.71 13.01 -2.20
N VAL A 198 -7.63 12.00 -3.04
CA VAL A 198 -7.98 10.60 -2.69
C VAL A 198 -7.16 10.10 -1.51
N SER A 199 -5.92 10.55 -1.36
CA SER A 199 -5.01 10.11 -0.30
C SER A 199 -5.55 10.37 1.10
N GLU A 200 -6.18 11.53 1.34
CA GLU A 200 -6.83 11.82 2.62
C GLU A 200 -7.98 10.86 2.88
N LEU A 201 -8.83 10.65 1.88
CA LEU A 201 -10.02 9.82 2.01
C LEU A 201 -9.67 8.34 2.24
N ILE A 202 -8.62 7.83 1.60
CA ILE A 202 -8.08 6.49 1.88
C ILE A 202 -7.67 6.40 3.34
N ASN A 203 -6.87 7.36 3.82
CA ASN A 203 -6.40 7.38 5.21
C ASN A 203 -7.55 7.43 6.21
N LEU A 204 -8.56 8.28 5.98
CA LEU A 204 -9.75 8.36 6.82
C LEU A 204 -10.55 7.06 6.81
N SER A 205 -10.70 6.41 5.64
CA SER A 205 -11.42 5.14 5.52
C SER A 205 -10.71 4.01 6.27
N MET A 206 -9.38 3.93 6.17
CA MET A 206 -8.61 2.91 6.91
C MET A 206 -8.73 3.13 8.43
N GLN A 207 -8.61 4.37 8.89
CA GLN A 207 -8.77 4.69 10.32
C GLN A 207 -10.19 4.46 10.86
N ALA A 208 -11.22 4.65 10.01
CA ALA A 208 -12.61 4.45 10.40
C ALA A 208 -13.03 2.98 10.43
N LEU A 209 -12.38 2.11 9.66
CA LEU A 209 -12.87 0.76 9.38
C LEU A 209 -11.94 -0.36 9.83
N LEU A 210 -10.66 -0.09 10.16
CA LEU A 210 -9.71 -1.13 10.58
C LEU A 210 -9.35 -0.99 12.05
N ASP A 211 -9.49 -2.11 12.75
CA ASP A 211 -8.98 -2.33 14.09
C ASP A 211 -7.74 -3.25 14.07
N GLU A 212 -7.06 -3.36 15.21
CA GLU A 212 -5.92 -4.26 15.35
C GLU A 212 -6.35 -5.72 15.14
N GLY A 213 -5.72 -6.37 14.16
CA GLY A 213 -6.01 -7.75 13.79
C GLY A 213 -6.97 -7.92 12.62
N ASP A 214 -7.66 -6.87 12.18
CA ASP A 214 -8.40 -6.89 10.92
C ASP A 214 -7.42 -7.06 9.74
N GLU A 215 -7.79 -7.89 8.79
CA GLU A 215 -7.00 -8.11 7.57
C GLU A 215 -7.65 -7.41 6.38
N ILE A 216 -6.82 -6.82 5.54
CA ILE A 216 -7.24 -6.19 4.27
C ILE A 216 -6.40 -6.71 3.12
N LEU A 217 -7.07 -7.17 2.07
CA LEU A 217 -6.43 -7.62 0.83
C LEU A 217 -6.09 -6.41 -0.04
N ILE A 218 -4.82 -6.29 -0.43
CA ILE A 218 -4.31 -5.20 -1.27
C ILE A 218 -3.55 -5.82 -2.45
N PRO A 219 -3.67 -5.28 -3.69
CA PRO A 219 -2.96 -5.82 -4.84
C PRO A 219 -1.44 -5.73 -4.68
N SER A 220 -0.70 -6.60 -5.34
CA SER A 220 0.75 -6.50 -5.49
C SER A 220 1.12 -6.71 -6.95
N PRO A 221 1.68 -5.67 -7.63
CA PRO A 221 2.07 -4.35 -7.10
C PRO A 221 0.87 -3.42 -6.81
N ASP A 222 1.07 -2.47 -5.88
CA ASP A 222 0.06 -1.50 -5.47
C ASP A 222 0.57 -0.04 -5.55
N TYR A 223 -0.35 0.89 -5.31
CA TYR A 223 0.02 2.24 -4.89
C TYR A 223 0.33 2.21 -3.39
N PRO A 224 1.59 2.48 -2.97
CA PRO A 224 2.07 2.20 -1.60
C PRO A 224 1.29 2.88 -0.47
N LEU A 225 0.48 3.90 -0.79
CA LEU A 225 -0.36 4.57 0.19
C LEU A 225 -1.38 3.62 0.83
N TRP A 226 -1.96 2.69 0.07
CA TRP A 226 -2.93 1.74 0.59
C TRP A 226 -2.31 0.88 1.68
N THR A 227 -1.16 0.30 1.41
CA THR A 227 -0.40 -0.50 2.38
C THR A 227 0.01 0.32 3.60
N ALA A 228 0.52 1.54 3.39
CA ALA A 228 0.96 2.41 4.47
C ALA A 228 -0.18 2.82 5.40
N THR A 229 -1.30 3.28 4.85
CA THR A 229 -2.45 3.76 5.65
C THR A 229 -3.16 2.63 6.39
N ALA A 230 -3.31 1.45 5.78
CA ALA A 230 -3.86 0.28 6.44
C ALA A 230 -2.98 -0.17 7.62
N THR A 231 -1.67 -0.20 7.44
CA THR A 231 -0.71 -0.53 8.51
C THR A 231 -0.76 0.49 9.64
N LEU A 232 -0.80 1.79 9.33
CA LEU A 232 -0.88 2.87 10.32
C LEU A 232 -2.19 2.86 11.11
N ALA A 233 -3.28 2.41 10.48
CA ALA A 233 -4.58 2.23 11.13
C ALA A 233 -4.62 1.01 12.09
N GLY A 234 -3.60 0.15 12.05
CA GLY A 234 -3.51 -1.05 12.88
C GLY A 234 -3.96 -2.32 12.17
N GLY A 235 -4.43 -2.23 10.93
CA GLY A 235 -4.81 -3.37 10.11
C GLY A 235 -3.60 -4.17 9.64
N LYS A 236 -3.80 -5.45 9.39
CA LYS A 236 -2.82 -6.34 8.77
C LYS A 236 -3.04 -6.38 7.26
N VAL A 237 -2.05 -5.92 6.52
CA VAL A 237 -2.06 -5.97 5.05
C VAL A 237 -1.72 -7.39 4.58
N VAL A 238 -2.54 -7.91 3.69
CA VAL A 238 -2.34 -9.19 3.01
C VAL A 238 -2.33 -8.93 1.50
N HIS A 239 -1.16 -9.01 0.88
CA HIS A 239 -1.04 -8.75 -0.55
C HIS A 239 -1.50 -9.95 -1.38
N TYR A 240 -2.39 -9.71 -2.35
CA TYR A 240 -2.69 -10.68 -3.42
C TYR A 240 -1.90 -10.35 -4.69
N ILE A 241 -1.58 -11.37 -5.47
CA ILE A 241 -0.74 -11.24 -6.66
C ILE A 241 -1.57 -10.72 -7.83
N CYS A 242 -1.03 -9.72 -8.54
CA CYS A 242 -1.41 -9.39 -9.91
C CYS A 242 -0.33 -9.97 -10.83
N ASP A 243 -0.68 -10.97 -11.63
CA ASP A 243 0.29 -11.77 -12.39
C ASP A 243 0.73 -11.03 -13.66
N GLU A 244 2.03 -10.77 -13.76
CA GLU A 244 2.64 -10.15 -14.94
C GLU A 244 2.40 -10.96 -16.22
N GLN A 245 2.40 -12.29 -16.11
CA GLN A 245 2.19 -13.19 -17.25
C GLN A 245 0.71 -13.26 -17.68
N ALA A 246 -0.20 -12.80 -16.83
CA ALA A 246 -1.64 -12.68 -17.05
C ALA A 246 -2.08 -11.19 -17.14
N GLU A 247 -1.32 -10.36 -17.83
CA GLU A 247 -1.62 -8.94 -18.08
C GLU A 247 -1.82 -8.12 -16.79
N TRP A 248 -1.17 -8.52 -15.71
CA TRP A 248 -1.30 -7.91 -14.38
C TRP A 248 -2.70 -8.03 -13.77
N TYR A 249 -3.49 -9.01 -14.21
CA TYR A 249 -4.78 -9.28 -13.58
C TYR A 249 -4.62 -9.97 -12.24
N PRO A 250 -5.55 -9.73 -11.30
CA PRO A 250 -5.56 -10.40 -10.00
C PRO A 250 -5.65 -11.93 -10.13
N ASP A 251 -4.78 -12.64 -9.42
CA ASP A 251 -4.85 -14.10 -9.30
C ASP A 251 -5.96 -14.47 -8.31
N MET A 252 -7.07 -15.00 -8.84
CA MET A 252 -8.26 -15.36 -8.05
C MET A 252 -8.01 -16.51 -7.08
N ASP A 253 -7.11 -17.43 -7.42
CA ASP A 253 -6.77 -18.55 -6.53
C ASP A 253 -5.87 -18.06 -5.38
N ASP A 254 -4.98 -17.13 -5.64
CA ASP A 254 -4.17 -16.49 -4.62
C ASP A 254 -5.03 -15.66 -3.65
N ILE A 255 -6.01 -14.89 -4.18
CA ILE A 255 -6.98 -14.15 -3.36
C ILE A 255 -7.72 -15.12 -2.43
N LYS A 256 -8.33 -16.18 -2.96
CA LYS A 256 -9.09 -17.16 -2.17
C LYS A 256 -8.27 -17.82 -1.07
N LYS A 257 -7.01 -18.17 -1.36
CA LYS A 257 -6.08 -18.78 -0.38
C LYS A 257 -5.71 -17.85 0.77
N LYS A 258 -5.78 -16.53 0.56
CA LYS A 258 -5.36 -15.51 1.53
C LYS A 258 -6.49 -14.96 2.40
N ILE A 259 -7.73 -15.27 2.06
CA ILE A 259 -8.89 -14.87 2.86
C ILE A 259 -8.94 -15.71 4.14
N THR A 260 -9.15 -15.03 5.27
CA THR A 260 -9.37 -15.62 6.59
C THR A 260 -10.64 -15.03 7.23
N ASP A 261 -11.04 -15.54 8.38
CA ASP A 261 -12.17 -15.01 9.17
C ASP A 261 -11.93 -13.56 9.65
N ARG A 262 -10.70 -13.06 9.55
CA ARG A 262 -10.33 -11.68 9.89
C ARG A 262 -10.27 -10.76 8.69
N THR A 263 -10.41 -11.30 7.48
CA THR A 263 -10.41 -10.49 6.26
C THR A 263 -11.68 -9.66 6.18
N LYS A 264 -11.54 -8.34 6.23
CA LYS A 264 -12.65 -7.39 6.27
C LYS A 264 -12.93 -6.74 4.93
N ALA A 265 -11.89 -6.56 4.12
CA ALA A 265 -12.01 -5.80 2.89
C ALA A 265 -11.02 -6.28 1.81
N ILE A 266 -11.36 -5.95 0.58
CA ILE A 266 -10.46 -6.06 -0.59
C ILE A 266 -10.35 -4.71 -1.28
N VAL A 267 -9.12 -4.33 -1.64
CA VAL A 267 -8.80 -3.13 -2.41
C VAL A 267 -8.58 -3.49 -3.86
N LEU A 268 -9.20 -2.75 -4.76
CA LEU A 268 -8.90 -2.76 -6.19
C LEU A 268 -8.38 -1.39 -6.60
N ILE A 269 -7.40 -1.36 -7.49
CA ILE A 269 -6.94 -0.14 -8.16
C ILE A 269 -7.16 -0.36 -9.64
N ASN A 270 -8.17 0.28 -10.22
CA ASN A 270 -8.58 0.00 -11.59
C ASN A 270 -9.00 1.29 -12.34
N PRO A 271 -8.26 1.72 -13.38
CA PRO A 271 -7.01 1.16 -13.88
C PRO A 271 -5.90 1.14 -12.84
N ASN A 272 -5.04 0.11 -12.89
CA ASN A 272 -4.06 -0.14 -11.85
C ASN A 272 -2.88 0.86 -11.89
N ASN A 273 -2.44 1.27 -10.72
CA ASN A 273 -1.17 1.93 -10.50
C ASN A 273 -0.29 0.97 -9.67
N PRO A 274 0.86 0.47 -10.18
CA PRO A 274 1.67 1.09 -11.26
C PRO A 274 1.54 0.45 -12.65
N THR A 275 0.82 -0.65 -12.83
CA THR A 275 0.90 -1.48 -14.05
C THR A 275 0.17 -0.91 -15.25
N GLY A 276 -0.84 -0.06 -15.02
CA GLY A 276 -1.73 0.45 -16.07
C GLY A 276 -2.80 -0.55 -16.52
N ALA A 277 -2.86 -1.73 -15.93
CA ALA A 277 -3.86 -2.75 -16.30
C ALA A 277 -5.28 -2.23 -16.08
N LEU A 278 -6.13 -2.47 -17.04
CA LEU A 278 -7.57 -2.25 -16.97
C LEU A 278 -8.27 -3.60 -16.86
N TYR A 279 -9.00 -3.82 -15.76
CA TYR A 279 -9.64 -5.11 -15.52
C TYR A 279 -10.94 -5.24 -16.32
N PRO A 280 -11.10 -6.28 -17.16
CA PRO A 280 -12.32 -6.53 -17.89
C PRO A 280 -13.45 -6.97 -16.95
N LYS A 281 -14.69 -6.91 -17.45
CA LYS A 281 -15.89 -7.23 -16.68
C LYS A 281 -15.83 -8.60 -16.02
N GLU A 282 -15.30 -9.58 -16.71
CA GLU A 282 -15.21 -10.98 -16.27
C GLU A 282 -14.33 -11.08 -15.01
N VAL A 283 -13.19 -10.41 -14.99
CA VAL A 283 -12.29 -10.33 -13.83
C VAL A 283 -12.98 -9.65 -12.66
N LEU A 284 -13.66 -8.52 -12.91
CA LEU A 284 -14.40 -7.79 -11.88
C LEU A 284 -15.52 -8.64 -11.28
N MET A 285 -16.24 -9.41 -12.10
CA MET A 285 -17.33 -10.29 -11.65
C MET A 285 -16.83 -11.44 -10.77
N GLU A 286 -15.65 -12.01 -11.06
CA GLU A 286 -15.04 -13.02 -10.17
C GLU A 286 -14.65 -12.42 -8.81
N ILE A 287 -14.11 -11.21 -8.79
CA ILE A 287 -13.82 -10.50 -7.53
C ILE A 287 -15.10 -10.21 -6.75
N VAL A 288 -16.16 -9.75 -7.42
CA VAL A 288 -17.48 -9.53 -6.80
C VAL A 288 -18.03 -10.83 -6.20
N LYS A 289 -17.86 -11.96 -6.90
CA LYS A 289 -18.29 -13.27 -6.41
C LYS A 289 -17.54 -13.65 -5.12
N ILE A 290 -16.22 -13.51 -5.11
CA ILE A 290 -15.39 -13.78 -3.92
C ILE A 290 -15.79 -12.84 -2.76
N ALA A 291 -15.91 -11.56 -3.03
CA ALA A 291 -16.31 -10.57 -2.01
C ALA A 291 -17.69 -10.87 -1.43
N ARG A 292 -18.63 -11.38 -2.24
CA ARG A 292 -19.97 -11.78 -1.80
C ARG A 292 -19.94 -13.04 -0.94
N GLU A 293 -19.18 -14.06 -1.33
CA GLU A 293 -19.02 -15.31 -0.58
C GLU A 293 -18.45 -15.06 0.81
N HIS A 294 -17.52 -14.11 0.93
CA HIS A 294 -16.83 -13.77 2.19
C HIS A 294 -17.33 -12.48 2.86
N GLN A 295 -18.36 -11.83 2.30
CA GLN A 295 -18.96 -10.59 2.81
C GLN A 295 -17.96 -9.44 3.01
N LEU A 296 -17.02 -9.29 2.08
CA LEU A 296 -15.97 -8.28 2.12
C LEU A 296 -16.49 -6.90 1.71
N ILE A 297 -15.94 -5.85 2.31
CA ILE A 297 -16.05 -4.48 1.80
C ILE A 297 -15.18 -4.37 0.56
N ILE A 298 -15.68 -3.73 -0.50
CA ILE A 298 -14.88 -3.44 -1.70
C ILE A 298 -14.45 -1.98 -1.67
N PHE A 299 -13.14 -1.74 -1.59
CA PHE A 299 -12.53 -0.44 -1.84
C PHE A 299 -12.06 -0.38 -3.28
N SER A 300 -12.59 0.54 -4.07
CA SER A 300 -12.24 0.70 -5.49
C SER A 300 -11.59 2.06 -5.71
N ASP A 301 -10.29 2.06 -6.00
CA ASP A 301 -9.55 3.25 -6.41
C ASP A 301 -9.66 3.41 -7.94
N GLU A 302 -10.48 4.36 -8.35
CA GLU A 302 -10.80 4.63 -9.74
C GLU A 302 -10.26 5.99 -10.21
N ILE A 303 -9.15 6.44 -9.61
CA ILE A 303 -8.56 7.75 -9.93
C ILE A 303 -8.15 7.90 -11.41
N TYR A 304 -7.92 6.79 -12.10
CA TYR A 304 -7.54 6.73 -13.51
C TYR A 304 -8.68 6.38 -14.45
N ASP A 305 -9.93 6.35 -14.01
CA ASP A 305 -11.09 5.90 -14.74
C ASP A 305 -11.36 6.61 -16.08
N ARG A 306 -10.83 7.85 -16.25
CA ARG A 306 -10.91 8.64 -17.47
C ARG A 306 -9.64 8.61 -18.32
N LEU A 307 -8.61 7.92 -17.89
CA LEU A 307 -7.35 7.74 -18.62
C LEU A 307 -7.27 6.34 -19.22
N VAL A 308 -8.35 5.92 -19.84
CA VAL A 308 -8.45 4.67 -20.59
C VAL A 308 -8.13 4.94 -22.06
N MET A 309 -7.32 4.07 -22.65
CA MET A 309 -6.81 4.21 -24.02
C MET A 309 -7.34 3.08 -24.91
N ASP A 310 -6.96 3.10 -26.17
CA ASP A 310 -7.21 2.04 -27.16
C ASP A 310 -8.68 1.69 -27.42
N GLY A 311 -9.60 2.61 -27.08
CA GLY A 311 -11.05 2.40 -27.28
C GLY A 311 -11.71 1.54 -26.22
N GLU A 312 -10.98 1.17 -25.17
CA GLU A 312 -11.51 0.44 -24.04
C GLU A 312 -12.37 1.33 -23.12
N GLU A 313 -13.23 0.71 -22.33
CA GLU A 313 -14.11 1.41 -21.39
C GLU A 313 -13.88 0.94 -19.95
N HIS A 314 -13.80 1.89 -19.04
CA HIS A 314 -13.73 1.60 -17.60
C HIS A 314 -15.10 1.19 -17.05
N ILE A 315 -15.14 0.08 -16.33
CA ILE A 315 -16.31 -0.39 -15.59
C ILE A 315 -16.03 -0.22 -14.10
N SER A 316 -16.90 0.51 -13.39
CA SER A 316 -16.82 0.57 -11.93
C SER A 316 -17.29 -0.76 -11.33
N ILE A 317 -16.49 -1.38 -10.48
CA ILE A 317 -16.86 -2.64 -9.82
C ILE A 317 -18.12 -2.48 -8.97
N ALA A 318 -18.36 -1.31 -8.40
CA ALA A 318 -19.55 -1.02 -7.62
C ALA A 318 -20.85 -1.17 -8.42
N SER A 319 -20.81 -0.90 -9.75
CA SER A 319 -21.97 -1.11 -10.62
C SER A 319 -22.38 -2.58 -10.79
N LEU A 320 -21.44 -3.50 -10.52
CA LEU A 320 -21.63 -4.95 -10.62
C LEU A 320 -22.00 -5.60 -9.27
N ALA A 321 -21.94 -4.83 -8.16
CA ALA A 321 -22.08 -5.33 -6.80
C ALA A 321 -23.16 -4.57 -5.98
N PRO A 322 -24.43 -4.51 -6.41
CA PRO A 322 -25.45 -3.72 -5.74
C PRO A 322 -25.81 -4.22 -4.33
N ASP A 323 -25.48 -5.44 -4.03
CA ASP A 323 -25.72 -6.16 -2.76
C ASP A 323 -24.53 -6.14 -1.80
N LEU A 324 -23.40 -5.56 -2.22
CA LEU A 324 -22.21 -5.42 -1.38
C LEU A 324 -21.99 -3.95 -0.97
N PHE A 325 -21.29 -3.75 0.14
CA PHE A 325 -20.84 -2.42 0.51
C PHE A 325 -19.57 -2.06 -0.27
N CYS A 326 -19.67 -1.02 -1.11
CA CYS A 326 -18.57 -0.54 -1.93
C CYS A 326 -18.24 0.92 -1.57
N VAL A 327 -16.96 1.22 -1.51
CA VAL A 327 -16.41 2.58 -1.37
C VAL A 327 -15.57 2.87 -2.61
N THR A 328 -16.06 3.77 -3.45
CA THR A 328 -15.38 4.15 -4.71
C THR A 328 -14.65 5.47 -4.51
N PHE A 329 -13.37 5.49 -4.80
CA PHE A 329 -12.51 6.69 -4.74
C PHE A 329 -12.20 7.19 -6.15
N SER A 330 -12.29 8.50 -6.35
CA SER A 330 -11.87 9.15 -7.57
C SER A 330 -11.55 10.62 -7.32
N GLY A 331 -11.16 11.37 -8.35
CA GLY A 331 -10.77 12.77 -8.20
C GLY A 331 -10.37 13.41 -9.52
N LEU A 332 -9.93 14.67 -9.44
CA LEU A 332 -9.56 15.46 -10.60
C LEU A 332 -8.04 15.45 -10.86
N SER A 333 -7.26 14.87 -9.96
CA SER A 333 -5.78 14.90 -10.03
C SER A 333 -5.22 14.41 -11.35
N LYS A 334 -5.81 13.35 -11.91
CA LYS A 334 -5.32 12.67 -13.12
C LYS A 334 -6.14 13.07 -14.35
N SER A 335 -7.46 12.95 -14.27
CA SER A 335 -8.38 13.24 -15.37
C SER A 335 -8.33 14.68 -15.87
N HIS A 336 -8.10 15.64 -14.96
CA HIS A 336 -8.06 17.08 -15.26
C HIS A 336 -6.68 17.72 -15.09
N MET A 337 -5.66 16.90 -14.82
CA MET A 337 -4.25 17.33 -14.65
C MET A 337 -4.03 18.37 -13.54
N ILE A 338 -4.85 18.29 -12.47
CA ILE A 338 -4.84 19.22 -11.34
C ILE A 338 -4.40 18.56 -10.02
N ALA A 339 -3.42 17.67 -10.09
CA ALA A 339 -2.93 16.97 -8.90
C ALA A 339 -2.52 17.91 -7.77
N GLY A 340 -2.02 19.10 -8.08
CA GLY A 340 -1.63 20.14 -7.11
C GLY A 340 -2.82 20.81 -6.40
N PHE A 341 -4.03 20.76 -6.94
CA PHE A 341 -5.22 21.38 -6.33
C PHE A 341 -5.86 20.49 -5.25
N ARG A 342 -5.42 19.25 -5.11
CA ARG A 342 -5.82 18.34 -4.05
C ARG A 342 -7.33 18.08 -3.99
N ILE A 343 -7.95 17.67 -5.08
CA ILE A 343 -9.39 17.40 -5.13
C ILE A 343 -9.64 15.93 -5.36
N GLY A 344 -10.30 15.29 -4.38
CA GLY A 344 -10.76 13.92 -4.45
C GLY A 344 -12.11 13.75 -3.78
N TRP A 345 -12.72 12.61 -4.02
CA TRP A 345 -13.97 12.21 -3.38
C TRP A 345 -14.04 10.71 -3.16
N MET A 346 -14.88 10.31 -2.22
CA MET A 346 -15.33 8.93 -2.06
C MET A 346 -16.85 8.85 -2.11
N ILE A 347 -17.34 7.74 -2.63
CA ILE A 347 -18.76 7.45 -2.81
C ILE A 347 -19.07 6.13 -2.11
N LEU A 348 -20.02 6.16 -1.17
CA LEU A 348 -20.55 4.96 -0.53
C LEU A 348 -21.72 4.43 -1.37
N SER A 349 -21.69 3.16 -1.75
CA SER A 349 -22.71 2.58 -2.61
C SER A 349 -23.09 1.15 -2.22
N GLY A 350 -24.11 0.59 -2.86
CA GLY A 350 -24.58 -0.77 -2.62
C GLY A 350 -25.25 -0.95 -1.27
N ALA A 351 -24.87 -2.00 -0.54
CA ALA A 351 -25.45 -2.39 0.75
C ALA A 351 -24.81 -1.65 1.94
N LYS A 352 -24.69 -0.33 1.84
CA LYS A 352 -24.05 0.55 2.83
C LYS A 352 -24.68 0.50 4.24
N ASP A 353 -25.94 0.10 4.34
CA ASP A 353 -26.64 -0.04 5.65
C ASP A 353 -26.07 -1.16 6.52
N LYS A 354 -25.24 -2.04 5.94
CA LYS A 354 -24.49 -3.08 6.67
C LYS A 354 -23.25 -2.52 7.38
N ALA A 355 -22.76 -1.36 6.99
CA ALA A 355 -21.68 -0.64 7.66
C ALA A 355 -22.26 0.30 8.72
N LYS A 356 -22.46 -0.21 9.93
CA LYS A 356 -22.94 0.57 11.08
C LYS A 356 -21.81 0.98 12.00
#